data_c178bea57a27e63a56c51f2771504ae0
#
_entry.id   c178bea57a27e63a56c51f2771504ae0
#
_cell.length_a   1.000
_cell.length_b   1.000
_cell.length_c   1.000
_cell.angle_alpha   90.00
_cell.angle_beta   90.00
_cell.angle_gamma   90.00
#
_symmetry.space_group_name_H-M   'P 1'
#
loop_
_entity.id
_entity.type
_entity.pdbx_description
1 polymer ?
#
loop_
_entity_poly.entity_id
_entity_poly.type
_entity_poly.pdbx_seq_one_letter_code
_entity_poly.pdbx_strand_id
1 'polypeptide(L)'
;MELLDKIQYPEDLRQLPVEQLPELCAELRQDIVKELSVNPGHLASSLGVVELTVAMHYVLNTPYDRIVWDVGHQAYGHKILTGRKDQFYTNRKLGGIRPFPSPKESEYDTFTCGHASNSISVALGMAVAAHKNNETNRHVVAVIGDGAMSGGLAFEGLNNVSSSPNDLLIILNDNDMSIDRAVGGMEKYLLNLDTNATYNRLRDRASKWLHSKGYLNDDRRKGLIRLNNAIKSALAHQQNIFEGMNIRYFGPFDGNDVVELVRILNQLKDMRGPKLLHLHTVKGKGYKPAEEAATIWHAPGKFDPDTGERLTGDTSQQPLRYQDVFGRTLVELAKQNPKIVGVTPAMPTGCSLDIMMQEMPDRAFDVGIAEGHAVTFSAGMAKDGLLPFCNIYSAFAQRAYDNIVHDAAILNLPLVLCFDRAGLVGEDGATHHGVLDIAALRPVPNLTLCSPMDECELRRMMYTAQLPDKGTVVIRYPRGRGVRRDDWQCALEEIPVGKGRCIREGNDVAVLSYGPIGNDVEKAIKQLKAEGCTTSVAHYDMRFCKPLDEELLQSIAAKFKRIITIEDAQRTGGFGSAVLEWMSDNDKPVKVVRMGIPDRFIEHGTVPELHHIAGIDVEAIKARIKNVE
;
A
#
# COMPACT_ATOMS: atom_id res chain seq x y z
N MET A 1 -11.58 -25.64 -18.67
CA MET A 1 -12.20 -25.11 -17.40
C MET A 1 -13.71 -25.21 -17.51
N GLU A 2 -14.23 -26.44 -17.28
CA GLU A 2 -15.66 -26.70 -17.53
C GLU A 2 -16.60 -26.11 -16.46
N LEU A 3 -16.16 -26.04 -15.21
CA LEU A 3 -16.99 -25.52 -14.12
C LEU A 3 -16.94 -24.00 -14.06
N LEU A 4 -15.74 -23.40 -14.12
CA LEU A 4 -15.55 -21.96 -14.03
C LEU A 4 -16.25 -21.22 -15.19
N ASP A 5 -16.34 -21.83 -16.38
CA ASP A 5 -17.02 -21.24 -17.53
C ASP A 5 -18.54 -21.13 -17.35
N LYS A 6 -19.12 -21.91 -16.44
CA LYS A 6 -20.54 -21.86 -16.08
C LYS A 6 -20.85 -20.82 -15.01
N ILE A 7 -19.84 -20.24 -14.38
CA ILE A 7 -20.00 -19.29 -13.27
C ILE A 7 -19.78 -17.88 -13.77
N GLN A 8 -20.84 -17.09 -13.78
CA GLN A 8 -20.79 -15.64 -14.04
C GLN A 8 -20.93 -14.85 -12.74
N TYR A 9 -21.84 -15.29 -11.87
CA TYR A 9 -22.16 -14.65 -10.60
C TYR A 9 -22.23 -15.67 -9.44
N PRO A 10 -22.22 -15.22 -8.19
CA PRO A 10 -22.35 -16.11 -7.02
C PRO A 10 -23.61 -16.97 -7.01
N GLU A 11 -24.68 -16.54 -7.69
CA GLU A 11 -25.90 -17.32 -7.86
C GLU A 11 -25.65 -18.63 -8.62
N ASP A 12 -24.82 -18.60 -9.66
CA ASP A 12 -24.46 -19.79 -10.44
C ASP A 12 -23.59 -20.73 -9.61
N LEU A 13 -22.64 -20.15 -8.84
CA LEU A 13 -21.79 -20.91 -7.94
C LEU A 13 -22.62 -21.71 -6.91
N ARG A 14 -23.67 -21.11 -6.35
CA ARG A 14 -24.55 -21.76 -5.37
C ARG A 14 -25.39 -22.92 -5.94
N GLN A 15 -25.43 -23.07 -7.27
CA GLN A 15 -26.10 -24.24 -7.89
C GLN A 15 -25.20 -25.48 -7.94
N LEU A 16 -23.91 -25.35 -7.73
CA LEU A 16 -22.99 -26.48 -7.76
C LEU A 16 -23.14 -27.35 -6.51
N PRO A 17 -23.03 -28.69 -6.64
CA PRO A 17 -22.84 -29.58 -5.49
C PRO A 17 -21.52 -29.20 -4.75
N VAL A 18 -21.54 -29.31 -3.42
CA VAL A 18 -20.35 -29.00 -2.58
C VAL A 18 -19.13 -29.82 -2.99
N GLU A 19 -19.34 -31.04 -3.45
CA GLU A 19 -18.28 -31.97 -3.89
C GLU A 19 -17.53 -31.49 -5.15
N GLN A 20 -18.12 -30.58 -5.93
CA GLN A 20 -17.48 -29.99 -7.11
C GLN A 20 -16.65 -28.71 -6.80
N LEU A 21 -16.80 -28.13 -5.61
CA LEU A 21 -16.10 -26.91 -5.24
C LEU A 21 -14.57 -27.06 -5.24
N PRO A 22 -13.95 -28.20 -4.84
CA PRO A 22 -12.50 -28.38 -4.96
C PRO A 22 -12.01 -28.30 -6.41
N GLU A 23 -12.76 -28.86 -7.37
CA GLU A 23 -12.43 -28.76 -8.80
C GLU A 23 -12.56 -27.33 -9.30
N LEU A 24 -13.62 -26.61 -8.93
CA LEU A 24 -13.77 -25.18 -9.24
C LEU A 24 -12.62 -24.35 -8.68
N CYS A 25 -12.18 -24.61 -7.44
CA CYS A 25 -11.02 -23.94 -6.85
C CYS A 25 -9.74 -24.17 -7.67
N ALA A 26 -9.54 -25.38 -8.18
CA ALA A 26 -8.41 -25.69 -9.03
C ALA A 26 -8.45 -24.94 -10.36
N GLU A 27 -9.62 -24.89 -11.03
CA GLU A 27 -9.82 -24.12 -12.26
C GLU A 27 -9.63 -22.61 -12.06
N LEU A 28 -10.22 -22.05 -10.99
CA LEU A 28 -10.05 -20.62 -10.65
C LEU A 28 -8.59 -20.27 -10.39
N ARG A 29 -7.85 -21.13 -9.72
CA ARG A 29 -6.41 -20.95 -9.47
C ARG A 29 -5.61 -20.95 -10.78
N GLN A 30 -5.88 -21.88 -11.69
CA GLN A 30 -5.23 -21.94 -13.00
C GLN A 30 -5.51 -20.69 -13.81
N ASP A 31 -6.75 -20.18 -13.80
CA ASP A 31 -7.14 -18.94 -14.49
C ASP A 31 -6.37 -17.74 -13.93
N ILE A 32 -6.30 -17.59 -12.60
CA ILE A 32 -5.51 -16.53 -11.95
C ILE A 32 -4.03 -16.60 -12.35
N VAL A 33 -3.40 -17.79 -12.32
CA VAL A 33 -1.98 -17.96 -12.70
C VAL A 33 -1.77 -17.57 -14.16
N LYS A 34 -2.62 -18.06 -15.05
CA LYS A 34 -2.54 -17.78 -16.49
C LYS A 34 -2.69 -16.29 -16.79
N GLU A 35 -3.70 -15.63 -16.24
CA GLU A 35 -3.94 -14.21 -16.50
C GLU A 35 -2.82 -13.34 -15.92
N LEU A 36 -2.35 -13.61 -14.70
CA LEU A 36 -1.30 -12.82 -14.06
C LEU A 36 0.11 -13.09 -14.61
N SER A 37 0.31 -14.18 -15.34
CA SER A 37 1.57 -14.43 -16.05
C SER A 37 1.84 -13.40 -17.15
N VAL A 38 0.78 -12.92 -17.80
CA VAL A 38 0.82 -11.94 -18.89
C VAL A 38 0.54 -10.51 -18.39
N ASN A 39 -0.44 -10.37 -17.48
CA ASN A 39 -0.87 -9.11 -16.89
C ASN A 39 -0.60 -9.09 -15.38
N PRO A 40 0.62 -8.72 -14.95
CA PRO A 40 1.07 -8.92 -13.58
C PRO A 40 0.25 -8.21 -12.51
N GLY A 41 0.09 -8.87 -11.36
CA GLY A 41 -0.62 -8.37 -10.20
C GLY A 41 -0.22 -9.10 -8.91
N HIS A 42 -1.09 -9.07 -7.90
CA HIS A 42 -0.88 -9.70 -6.59
C HIS A 42 -1.21 -11.21 -6.66
N LEU A 43 -0.23 -12.04 -7.07
CA LEU A 43 -0.44 -13.45 -7.35
C LEU A 43 -0.58 -14.30 -6.07
N ALA A 44 0.49 -14.38 -5.27
CA ALA A 44 0.55 -15.32 -4.15
C ALA A 44 -0.57 -15.09 -3.10
N SER A 45 -0.91 -13.83 -2.86
CA SER A 45 -1.99 -13.47 -1.93
C SER A 45 -3.36 -13.95 -2.41
N SER A 46 -3.65 -13.82 -3.72
CA SER A 46 -4.91 -14.29 -4.31
C SER A 46 -4.99 -15.81 -4.34
N LEU A 47 -3.88 -16.51 -4.63
CA LEU A 47 -3.85 -17.98 -4.65
C LEU A 47 -4.08 -18.58 -3.25
N GLY A 48 -3.61 -17.91 -2.20
CA GLY A 48 -3.76 -18.39 -0.81
C GLY A 48 -5.20 -18.42 -0.30
N VAL A 49 -6.12 -17.68 -0.91
CA VAL A 49 -7.51 -17.52 -0.44
C VAL A 49 -8.57 -17.97 -1.45
N VAL A 50 -8.21 -18.78 -2.43
CA VAL A 50 -9.15 -19.27 -3.45
C VAL A 50 -10.30 -20.04 -2.79
N GLU A 51 -10.00 -21.00 -1.92
CA GLU A 51 -10.97 -21.81 -1.21
C GLU A 51 -11.88 -20.96 -0.31
N LEU A 52 -11.29 -20.03 0.44
CA LEU A 52 -12.04 -19.08 1.28
C LEU A 52 -13.00 -18.23 0.44
N THR A 53 -12.52 -17.70 -0.69
CA THR A 53 -13.33 -16.87 -1.59
C THR A 53 -14.53 -17.64 -2.15
N VAL A 54 -14.30 -18.85 -2.65
CA VAL A 54 -15.36 -19.75 -3.15
C VAL A 54 -16.35 -20.06 -2.03
N ALA A 55 -15.87 -20.45 -0.84
CA ALA A 55 -16.74 -20.80 0.29
C ALA A 55 -17.60 -19.60 0.75
N MET A 56 -17.05 -18.40 0.82
CA MET A 56 -17.81 -17.20 1.19
C MET A 56 -18.91 -16.89 0.18
N HIS A 57 -18.64 -16.91 -1.13
CA HIS A 57 -19.65 -16.65 -2.16
C HIS A 57 -20.67 -17.80 -2.30
N TYR A 58 -20.29 -19.01 -1.91
CA TYR A 58 -21.22 -20.15 -1.85
C TYR A 58 -22.22 -20.04 -0.69
N VAL A 59 -21.76 -19.55 0.49
CA VAL A 59 -22.55 -19.52 1.73
C VAL A 59 -23.33 -18.22 1.91
N LEU A 60 -22.72 -17.08 1.51
CA LEU A 60 -23.29 -15.75 1.71
C LEU A 60 -24.12 -15.30 0.50
N ASN A 61 -25.21 -14.59 0.76
CA ASN A 61 -26.06 -14.02 -0.29
C ASN A 61 -25.55 -12.65 -0.74
N THR A 62 -24.36 -12.63 -1.35
CA THR A 62 -23.79 -11.40 -1.91
C THR A 62 -24.54 -10.97 -3.18
N PRO A 63 -24.73 -9.64 -3.45
CA PRO A 63 -24.19 -8.49 -2.74
C PRO A 63 -25.00 -8.02 -1.52
N TYR A 64 -26.15 -8.66 -1.18
CA TYR A 64 -26.94 -8.29 0.00
C TYR A 64 -26.11 -8.43 1.29
N ASP A 65 -25.50 -9.60 1.48
CA ASP A 65 -24.47 -9.79 2.50
C ASP A 65 -23.19 -9.04 2.11
N ARG A 66 -22.45 -8.56 3.10
CA ARG A 66 -21.30 -7.68 2.89
C ARG A 66 -19.99 -8.39 3.21
N ILE A 67 -19.07 -8.41 2.25
CA ILE A 67 -17.70 -8.89 2.43
C ILE A 67 -16.77 -7.67 2.32
N VAL A 68 -16.07 -7.35 3.40
CA VAL A 68 -15.08 -6.26 3.45
C VAL A 68 -13.69 -6.87 3.44
N TRP A 69 -12.98 -6.71 2.34
CA TRP A 69 -11.60 -7.16 2.19
C TRP A 69 -10.63 -6.15 2.79
N ASP A 70 -9.71 -6.60 3.64
CA ASP A 70 -8.59 -5.77 4.09
C ASP A 70 -7.54 -5.69 2.98
N VAL A 71 -7.01 -4.51 2.67
CA VAL A 71 -6.16 -4.24 1.50
C VAL A 71 -6.83 -4.57 0.16
N GLY A 72 -7.36 -5.78 0.00
CA GLY A 72 -7.99 -6.26 -1.22
C GLY A 72 -7.03 -6.82 -2.28
N HIS A 73 -5.75 -6.98 -1.97
CA HIS A 73 -4.76 -7.58 -2.86
C HIS A 73 -4.96 -9.10 -3.06
N GLN A 74 -5.78 -9.73 -2.23
CA GLN A 74 -6.18 -11.13 -2.32
C GLN A 74 -7.52 -11.35 -3.03
N ALA A 75 -8.15 -10.30 -3.59
CA ALA A 75 -9.53 -10.36 -4.06
C ALA A 75 -9.71 -10.67 -5.56
N TYR A 76 -8.72 -11.26 -6.24
CA TYR A 76 -8.87 -11.56 -7.68
C TYR A 76 -9.89 -12.66 -7.93
N GLY A 77 -9.90 -13.72 -7.12
CA GLY A 77 -10.96 -14.74 -7.18
C GLY A 77 -12.36 -14.16 -6.96
N HIS A 78 -12.50 -13.21 -6.03
CA HIS A 78 -13.73 -12.46 -5.82
C HIS A 78 -14.18 -11.71 -7.08
N LYS A 79 -13.27 -11.01 -7.77
CA LYS A 79 -13.59 -10.30 -9.02
C LYS A 79 -14.05 -11.26 -10.11
N ILE A 80 -13.35 -12.37 -10.29
CA ILE A 80 -13.66 -13.38 -11.31
C ILE A 80 -15.06 -13.99 -11.06
N LEU A 81 -15.38 -14.33 -9.81
CA LEU A 81 -16.67 -14.92 -9.43
C LEU A 81 -17.84 -13.93 -9.36
N THR A 82 -17.60 -12.64 -9.57
CA THR A 82 -18.62 -11.58 -9.49
C THR A 82 -18.73 -10.76 -10.79
N GLY A 83 -18.78 -11.46 -11.93
CA GLY A 83 -19.13 -10.90 -13.24
C GLY A 83 -17.96 -10.23 -13.99
N ARG A 84 -16.72 -10.37 -13.54
CA ARG A 84 -15.55 -9.71 -14.18
C ARG A 84 -14.56 -10.68 -14.84
N LYS A 85 -14.89 -11.98 -14.91
CA LYS A 85 -14.05 -13.01 -15.53
C LYS A 85 -13.63 -12.62 -16.96
N ASP A 86 -14.58 -12.32 -17.82
CA ASP A 86 -14.33 -12.05 -19.24
C ASP A 86 -13.54 -10.76 -19.52
N GLN A 87 -13.44 -9.89 -18.52
CA GLN A 87 -12.67 -8.65 -18.58
C GLN A 87 -11.38 -8.68 -17.75
N PHE A 88 -11.09 -9.79 -17.06
CA PHE A 88 -10.00 -9.84 -16.08
C PHE A 88 -8.63 -9.59 -16.73
N TYR A 89 -8.46 -9.89 -18.02
CA TYR A 89 -7.27 -9.53 -18.81
C TYR A 89 -6.99 -8.00 -18.87
N THR A 90 -7.95 -7.15 -18.48
CA THR A 90 -7.79 -5.69 -18.39
C THR A 90 -7.40 -5.22 -16.98
N ASN A 91 -7.25 -6.14 -16.02
CA ASN A 91 -6.92 -5.79 -14.64
C ASN A 91 -5.68 -4.91 -14.58
N ARG A 92 -5.75 -3.80 -13.82
CA ARG A 92 -4.67 -2.82 -13.63
C ARG A 92 -4.27 -2.00 -14.88
N LYS A 93 -4.94 -2.17 -16.02
CA LYS A 93 -4.73 -1.37 -17.24
C LYS A 93 -5.65 -0.16 -17.25
N LEU A 94 -5.20 0.93 -17.85
CA LEU A 94 -6.01 2.14 -17.99
C LEU A 94 -7.39 1.84 -18.61
N GLY A 95 -8.45 2.30 -17.95
CA GLY A 95 -9.83 2.06 -18.37
C GLY A 95 -10.34 0.63 -18.17
N GLY A 96 -9.50 -0.28 -17.65
CA GLY A 96 -9.87 -1.66 -17.32
C GLY A 96 -10.27 -1.84 -15.84
N ILE A 97 -10.25 -3.10 -15.40
CA ILE A 97 -10.58 -3.48 -14.02
C ILE A 97 -9.57 -2.87 -13.04
N ARG A 98 -10.07 -2.33 -11.94
CA ARG A 98 -9.26 -1.73 -10.86
C ARG A 98 -8.37 -2.77 -10.17
N PRO A 99 -7.20 -2.35 -9.63
CA PRO A 99 -6.31 -3.26 -8.90
C PRO A 99 -6.93 -3.85 -7.63
N PHE A 100 -7.79 -3.07 -6.97
CA PHE A 100 -8.46 -3.43 -5.71
C PHE A 100 -9.97 -3.32 -5.83
N PRO A 101 -10.76 -4.04 -4.99
CA PRO A 101 -12.21 -3.86 -4.93
C PRO A 101 -12.64 -2.40 -4.73
N SER A 102 -13.65 -1.99 -5.46
CA SER A 102 -14.21 -0.64 -5.37
C SER A 102 -15.69 -0.61 -5.73
N PRO A 103 -16.57 -0.01 -4.90
CA PRO A 103 -17.99 0.14 -5.20
C PRO A 103 -18.30 0.88 -6.50
N LYS A 104 -17.31 1.61 -7.05
CA LYS A 104 -17.43 2.25 -8.37
C LYS A 104 -17.30 1.27 -9.54
N GLU A 105 -16.81 0.06 -9.28
CA GLU A 105 -16.59 -0.97 -10.30
C GLU A 105 -17.70 -2.03 -10.27
N SER A 106 -18.11 -2.47 -9.07
CA SER A 106 -19.08 -3.54 -8.91
C SER A 106 -19.87 -3.36 -7.61
N GLU A 107 -21.16 -3.73 -7.64
CA GLU A 107 -22.02 -3.78 -6.45
C GLU A 107 -21.57 -4.84 -5.42
N TYR A 108 -20.80 -5.84 -5.86
CA TYR A 108 -20.20 -6.86 -5.00
C TYR A 108 -19.01 -6.34 -4.22
N ASP A 109 -18.40 -5.23 -4.65
CA ASP A 109 -17.28 -4.59 -3.97
C ASP A 109 -17.82 -3.67 -2.86
N THR A 110 -17.93 -4.20 -1.67
CA THR A 110 -18.62 -3.55 -0.54
C THR A 110 -18.00 -2.21 -0.13
N PHE A 111 -16.67 -2.09 -0.21
CA PHE A 111 -15.94 -0.89 0.19
C PHE A 111 -14.67 -0.71 -0.64
N THR A 112 -14.17 0.53 -0.74
CA THR A 112 -12.90 0.80 -1.42
C THR A 112 -11.74 0.22 -0.61
N CYS A 113 -10.96 -0.65 -1.24
CA CYS A 113 -9.78 -1.28 -0.66
C CYS A 113 -8.48 -0.62 -1.16
N GLY A 114 -7.34 -1.03 -0.62
CA GLY A 114 -6.00 -0.56 -0.97
C GLY A 114 -5.09 -0.35 0.24
N HIS A 115 -5.63 0.11 1.38
CA HIS A 115 -4.90 0.31 2.62
C HIS A 115 -5.25 -0.76 3.65
N ALA A 116 -4.24 -1.23 4.41
CA ALA A 116 -4.40 -2.28 5.41
C ALA A 116 -5.12 -1.80 6.68
N SER A 117 -5.61 -2.75 7.46
CA SER A 117 -6.08 -2.61 8.84
C SER A 117 -7.43 -1.89 9.04
N ASN A 118 -8.15 -1.54 7.97
CA ASN A 118 -9.42 -0.80 8.08
C ASN A 118 -10.67 -1.69 8.03
N SER A 119 -10.54 -2.95 7.59
CA SER A 119 -11.69 -3.83 7.31
C SER A 119 -12.58 -4.06 8.52
N ILE A 120 -12.00 -4.27 9.71
CA ILE A 120 -12.75 -4.52 10.95
C ILE A 120 -13.62 -3.31 11.29
N SER A 121 -13.05 -2.10 11.28
CA SER A 121 -13.79 -0.87 11.58
C SER A 121 -14.90 -0.59 10.58
N VAL A 122 -14.62 -0.78 9.28
CA VAL A 122 -15.63 -0.63 8.21
C VAL A 122 -16.77 -1.64 8.38
N ALA A 123 -16.43 -2.92 8.54
CA ALA A 123 -17.42 -3.98 8.69
C ALA A 123 -18.23 -3.85 10.00
N LEU A 124 -17.60 -3.41 11.09
CA LEU A 124 -18.30 -3.11 12.33
C LEU A 124 -19.34 -2.01 12.12
N GLY A 125 -18.97 -0.92 11.44
CA GLY A 125 -19.92 0.16 11.12
C GLY A 125 -21.11 -0.35 10.29
N MET A 126 -20.87 -1.21 9.32
CA MET A 126 -21.93 -1.84 8.51
C MET A 126 -22.81 -2.79 9.32
N ALA A 127 -22.22 -3.62 10.20
CA ALA A 127 -22.95 -4.54 11.06
C ALA A 127 -23.84 -3.80 12.07
N VAL A 128 -23.35 -2.71 12.65
CA VAL A 128 -24.13 -1.81 13.52
C VAL A 128 -25.27 -1.15 12.75
N ALA A 129 -25.01 -0.68 11.51
CA ALA A 129 -26.04 -0.11 10.66
C ALA A 129 -27.14 -1.13 10.32
N ALA A 130 -26.76 -2.36 9.94
CA ALA A 130 -27.71 -3.44 9.69
C ALA A 130 -28.58 -3.73 10.93
N HIS A 131 -27.97 -3.78 12.12
CA HIS A 131 -28.71 -3.95 13.37
C HIS A 131 -29.70 -2.79 13.63
N LYS A 132 -29.27 -1.54 13.42
CA LYS A 132 -30.13 -0.33 13.59
C LYS A 132 -31.28 -0.28 12.59
N ASN A 133 -31.06 -0.77 11.38
CA ASN A 133 -32.07 -0.83 10.31
C ASN A 133 -32.98 -2.06 10.43
N ASN A 134 -32.83 -2.90 11.46
CA ASN A 134 -33.53 -4.16 11.64
C ASN A 134 -33.32 -5.18 10.49
N GLU A 135 -32.18 -5.11 9.82
CA GLU A 135 -31.78 -6.05 8.76
C GLU A 135 -31.16 -7.31 9.37
N THR A 136 -31.95 -8.05 10.14
CA THR A 136 -31.48 -9.16 10.98
C THR A 136 -30.93 -10.36 10.18
N ASN A 137 -31.21 -10.43 8.88
CA ASN A 137 -30.76 -11.48 7.97
C ASN A 137 -29.55 -11.06 7.14
N ARG A 138 -29.03 -9.83 7.32
CA ARG A 138 -27.82 -9.38 6.64
C ARG A 138 -26.58 -9.81 7.40
N HIS A 139 -25.70 -10.54 6.72
CA HIS A 139 -24.40 -10.91 7.26
C HIS A 139 -23.33 -9.91 6.84
N VAL A 140 -22.42 -9.59 7.75
CA VAL A 140 -21.28 -8.71 7.49
C VAL A 140 -20.02 -9.44 7.89
N VAL A 141 -19.08 -9.54 6.95
CA VAL A 141 -17.82 -10.28 7.10
C VAL A 141 -16.65 -9.34 6.83
N ALA A 142 -15.68 -9.27 7.74
CA ALA A 142 -14.38 -8.66 7.52
C ALA A 142 -13.33 -9.75 7.26
N VAL A 143 -12.57 -9.65 6.17
CA VAL A 143 -11.44 -10.57 5.89
C VAL A 143 -10.15 -9.79 6.06
N ILE A 144 -9.35 -10.16 7.05
CA ILE A 144 -8.11 -9.47 7.40
C ILE A 144 -6.95 -10.48 7.48
N GLY A 145 -5.77 -10.10 6.95
CA GLY A 145 -4.55 -10.89 7.09
C GLY A 145 -3.84 -10.63 8.42
N ASP A 146 -3.02 -11.58 8.83
CA ASP A 146 -2.17 -11.53 10.04
C ASP A 146 -1.28 -10.26 10.07
N GLY A 147 -0.61 -9.93 8.97
CA GLY A 147 0.17 -8.70 8.84
C GLY A 147 -0.67 -7.43 9.05
N ALA A 148 -1.85 -7.35 8.44
CA ALA A 148 -2.76 -6.21 8.58
C ALA A 148 -3.39 -6.12 9.99
N MET A 149 -3.50 -7.25 10.70
CA MET A 149 -3.97 -7.31 12.09
C MET A 149 -3.02 -6.59 13.05
N SER A 150 -1.74 -6.42 12.70
CA SER A 150 -0.75 -5.70 13.51
C SER A 150 -0.94 -4.17 13.51
N GLY A 151 -1.74 -3.63 12.60
CA GLY A 151 -1.96 -2.18 12.51
C GLY A 151 -2.87 -1.63 13.62
N GLY A 152 -2.59 -0.41 14.09
CA GLY A 152 -3.31 0.23 15.18
C GLY A 152 -4.83 0.29 14.97
N LEU A 153 -5.28 0.66 13.77
CA LEU A 153 -6.71 0.75 13.45
C LEU A 153 -7.43 -0.61 13.56
N ALA A 154 -6.75 -1.73 13.28
CA ALA A 154 -7.31 -3.06 13.50
C ALA A 154 -7.57 -3.33 14.99
N PHE A 155 -6.61 -2.96 15.87
CA PHE A 155 -6.80 -3.04 17.33
C PHE A 155 -7.89 -2.12 17.83
N GLU A 156 -8.00 -0.91 17.32
CA GLU A 156 -9.11 0.01 17.64
C GLU A 156 -10.45 -0.59 17.22
N GLY A 157 -10.52 -1.20 16.04
CA GLY A 157 -11.68 -1.94 15.57
C GLY A 157 -12.04 -3.09 16.51
N LEU A 158 -11.10 -3.96 16.85
CA LEU A 158 -11.28 -5.08 17.78
C LEU A 158 -11.77 -4.62 19.16
N ASN A 159 -11.15 -3.58 19.70
CA ASN A 159 -11.53 -3.00 21.00
C ASN A 159 -12.98 -2.51 21.01
N ASN A 160 -13.51 -2.07 19.87
CA ASN A 160 -14.86 -1.55 19.76
C ASN A 160 -15.91 -2.59 19.32
N VAL A 161 -15.51 -3.77 18.86
CA VAL A 161 -16.43 -4.81 18.34
C VAL A 161 -17.47 -5.24 19.38
N SER A 162 -17.12 -5.30 20.66
CA SER A 162 -18.03 -5.67 21.73
C SER A 162 -18.82 -4.49 22.34
N SER A 163 -18.56 -3.24 21.89
CA SER A 163 -19.16 -2.04 22.48
C SER A 163 -20.58 -1.76 21.99
N SER A 164 -21.01 -2.39 20.91
CA SER A 164 -22.35 -2.21 20.32
C SER A 164 -22.93 -3.55 19.86
N PRO A 165 -24.25 -3.75 19.91
CA PRO A 165 -24.89 -4.93 19.36
C PRO A 165 -24.58 -5.09 17.86
N ASN A 166 -24.02 -6.22 17.49
CA ASN A 166 -23.68 -6.57 16.11
C ASN A 166 -23.47 -8.09 15.98
N ASP A 167 -23.53 -8.60 14.76
CA ASP A 167 -23.30 -10.00 14.42
C ASP A 167 -22.06 -10.17 13.52
N LEU A 168 -21.10 -9.26 13.58
CA LEU A 168 -19.89 -9.24 12.75
C LEU A 168 -19.13 -10.56 12.82
N LEU A 169 -18.78 -11.10 11.65
CA LEU A 169 -17.82 -12.18 11.50
C LEU A 169 -16.48 -11.58 11.01
N ILE A 170 -15.44 -11.75 11.80
CA ILE A 170 -14.06 -11.42 11.42
C ILE A 170 -13.40 -12.73 10.99
N ILE A 171 -12.87 -12.78 9.78
CA ILE A 171 -12.05 -13.89 9.28
C ILE A 171 -10.60 -13.43 9.29
N LEU A 172 -9.81 -14.01 10.19
CA LEU A 172 -8.37 -13.84 10.25
C LEU A 172 -7.73 -14.86 9.32
N ASN A 173 -7.14 -14.38 8.22
CA ASN A 173 -6.38 -15.18 7.27
C ASN A 173 -4.90 -15.14 7.68
N ASP A 174 -4.45 -16.18 8.36
CA ASP A 174 -3.11 -16.32 8.88
C ASP A 174 -2.27 -17.19 7.95
N ASN A 175 -1.15 -16.65 7.48
CA ASN A 175 -0.19 -17.37 6.62
C ASN A 175 1.27 -17.00 6.94
N ASP A 176 1.52 -16.45 8.12
CA ASP A 176 2.83 -16.02 8.63
C ASP A 176 3.55 -14.99 7.73
N MET A 177 2.81 -14.27 6.88
CA MET A 177 3.39 -13.40 5.87
C MET A 177 2.58 -12.12 5.69
N SER A 178 3.27 -10.99 5.72
CA SER A 178 2.80 -9.73 5.11
C SER A 178 3.29 -9.63 3.65
N ILE A 179 3.87 -8.52 3.21
CA ILE A 179 4.63 -8.48 1.94
C ILE A 179 5.93 -9.27 2.14
N ASP A 180 6.69 -8.94 3.18
CA ASP A 180 7.79 -9.72 3.73
C ASP A 180 7.27 -10.57 4.92
N ARG A 181 8.15 -11.24 5.69
CA ARG A 181 7.72 -11.96 6.89
C ARG A 181 7.05 -11.02 7.87
N ALA A 182 5.96 -11.47 8.46
CA ALA A 182 5.31 -10.73 9.54
C ALA A 182 6.26 -10.55 10.72
N VAL A 183 6.12 -9.45 11.47
CA VAL A 183 7.00 -9.10 12.59
C VAL A 183 6.18 -8.72 13.84
N GLY A 184 6.79 -8.89 15.01
CA GLY A 184 6.24 -8.39 16.26
C GLY A 184 5.62 -9.44 17.16
N GLY A 185 4.99 -8.96 18.24
CA GLY A 185 4.43 -9.82 19.28
C GLY A 185 3.15 -10.53 18.87
N MET A 186 2.37 -9.93 17.99
CA MET A 186 1.12 -10.53 17.49
C MET A 186 1.42 -11.76 16.62
N GLU A 187 2.38 -11.68 15.70
CA GLU A 187 2.83 -12.81 14.88
C GLU A 187 3.27 -13.98 15.78
N LYS A 188 4.16 -13.72 16.75
CA LYS A 188 4.59 -14.74 17.71
C LYS A 188 3.45 -15.34 18.51
N TYR A 189 2.44 -14.53 18.84
CA TYR A 189 1.25 -14.97 19.54
C TYR A 189 0.40 -15.91 18.67
N LEU A 190 0.15 -15.56 17.40
CA LEU A 190 -0.62 -16.39 16.46
C LEU A 190 0.12 -17.70 16.17
N LEU A 191 1.43 -17.66 15.93
CA LEU A 191 2.26 -18.86 15.74
C LEU A 191 2.20 -19.81 16.96
N ASN A 192 2.17 -19.27 18.19
CA ASN A 192 2.00 -20.09 19.38
C ASN A 192 0.62 -20.73 19.49
N LEU A 193 -0.44 -20.10 18.98
CA LEU A 193 -1.77 -20.71 18.88
C LEU A 193 -1.76 -21.89 17.91
N ASP A 194 -1.08 -21.77 16.77
CA ASP A 194 -0.97 -22.82 15.74
C ASP A 194 -0.10 -24.01 16.19
N THR A 195 1.02 -23.73 16.88
CA THR A 195 2.01 -24.77 17.23
C THR A 195 1.70 -25.52 18.53
N ASN A 196 0.70 -25.12 19.30
CA ASN A 196 0.37 -25.76 20.57
C ASN A 196 -0.08 -27.22 20.36
N ALA A 197 0.83 -28.15 20.69
CA ALA A 197 0.62 -29.60 20.50
C ALA A 197 -0.63 -30.14 21.21
N THR A 198 -1.05 -29.55 22.33
CA THR A 198 -2.28 -29.93 23.05
C THR A 198 -3.51 -29.49 22.27
N TYR A 199 -3.48 -28.29 21.70
CA TYR A 199 -4.51 -27.76 20.83
C TYR A 199 -4.67 -28.61 19.56
N ASN A 200 -3.59 -28.90 18.88
CA ASN A 200 -3.59 -29.70 17.65
C ASN A 200 -4.13 -31.14 17.87
N ARG A 201 -3.73 -31.80 18.96
CA ARG A 201 -4.26 -33.14 19.32
C ARG A 201 -5.74 -33.11 19.63
N LEU A 202 -6.24 -32.05 20.26
CA LEU A 202 -7.68 -31.91 20.57
C LEU A 202 -8.47 -31.60 19.30
N ARG A 203 -7.94 -30.73 18.44
CA ARG A 203 -8.51 -30.44 17.11
C ARG A 203 -8.66 -31.73 16.28
N ASP A 204 -7.59 -32.51 16.16
CA ASP A 204 -7.57 -33.74 15.36
C ASP A 204 -8.51 -34.79 15.95
N ARG A 205 -8.63 -34.87 17.28
CA ARG A 205 -9.61 -35.75 17.94
C ARG A 205 -11.05 -35.30 17.70
N ALA A 206 -11.28 -34.00 17.75
CA ALA A 206 -12.58 -33.41 17.53
C ALA A 206 -13.00 -33.50 16.05
N SER A 207 -12.09 -33.28 15.11
CA SER A 207 -12.31 -33.49 13.67
C SER A 207 -12.63 -34.98 13.38
N LYS A 208 -11.82 -35.91 13.87
CA LYS A 208 -12.06 -37.35 13.73
C LYS A 208 -13.36 -37.81 14.40
N TRP A 209 -13.73 -37.23 15.54
CA TRP A 209 -14.99 -37.55 16.22
C TRP A 209 -16.20 -37.03 15.42
N LEU A 210 -16.10 -35.83 14.81
CA LEU A 210 -17.14 -35.27 13.93
C LEU A 210 -17.29 -36.09 12.65
N HIS A 211 -16.20 -36.55 12.05
CA HIS A 211 -16.22 -37.46 10.89
C HIS A 211 -16.78 -38.86 11.22
N SER A 212 -16.50 -39.39 12.41
CA SER A 212 -16.89 -40.76 12.76
C SER A 212 -18.36 -40.93 13.07
N LYS A 213 -19.10 -39.85 13.35
CA LYS A 213 -20.50 -39.95 13.82
C LYS A 213 -21.58 -39.47 12.85
N GLY A 214 -21.30 -39.22 11.58
CA GLY A 214 -22.30 -39.01 10.51
C GLY A 214 -23.53 -38.15 10.86
N TYR A 215 -23.40 -37.17 11.77
CA TYR A 215 -24.53 -36.40 12.27
C TYR A 215 -25.04 -35.37 11.24
N LEU A 216 -26.07 -35.74 10.54
CA LEU A 216 -26.85 -34.90 9.65
C LEU A 216 -28.21 -34.56 10.32
N ASN A 217 -28.29 -33.78 11.38
CA ASN A 217 -29.54 -33.17 11.88
C ASN A 217 -29.29 -32.18 13.03
N ASP A 218 -30.29 -31.42 13.46
CA ASP A 218 -30.37 -30.28 14.39
C ASP A 218 -29.41 -30.18 15.60
N ASP A 219 -28.62 -31.19 15.88
CA ASP A 219 -27.56 -31.18 16.90
C ASP A 219 -26.26 -30.47 16.50
N ARG A 220 -26.18 -29.91 15.28
CA ARG A 220 -24.98 -29.24 14.73
C ARG A 220 -24.54 -28.05 15.56
N ARG A 221 -25.48 -27.23 16.03
CA ARG A 221 -25.23 -26.08 16.90
C ARG A 221 -24.61 -26.47 18.24
N LYS A 222 -25.10 -27.59 18.80
CA LYS A 222 -24.59 -28.17 20.05
C LYS A 222 -23.20 -28.82 19.85
N GLY A 223 -22.89 -29.34 18.64
CA GLY A 223 -21.61 -29.94 18.31
C GLY A 223 -20.46 -28.90 18.30
N LEU A 224 -20.66 -27.75 17.65
CA LEU A 224 -19.65 -26.68 17.62
C LEU A 224 -19.47 -26.03 18.99
N ILE A 225 -20.57 -25.82 19.73
CA ILE A 225 -20.52 -25.30 21.10
C ILE A 225 -19.77 -26.28 22.01
N ARG A 226 -20.03 -27.60 21.87
CA ARG A 226 -19.31 -28.64 22.62
C ARG A 226 -17.85 -28.73 22.23
N LEU A 227 -17.50 -28.60 20.93
CA LEU A 227 -16.14 -28.55 20.44
C LEU A 227 -15.40 -27.31 20.98
N ASN A 228 -16.01 -26.14 20.90
CA ASN A 228 -15.46 -24.90 21.45
C ASN A 228 -15.33 -25.00 22.98
N ASN A 229 -16.29 -25.58 23.69
CA ASN A 229 -16.22 -25.79 25.13
C ASN A 229 -15.21 -26.88 25.53
N ALA A 230 -14.97 -27.89 24.71
CA ALA A 230 -13.93 -28.89 24.94
C ALA A 230 -12.52 -28.30 24.72
N ILE A 231 -12.37 -27.46 23.70
CA ILE A 231 -11.14 -26.68 23.47
C ILE A 231 -10.95 -25.68 24.62
N LYS A 232 -11.99 -24.97 25.04
CA LYS A 232 -11.96 -24.05 26.20
C LYS A 232 -11.58 -24.75 27.51
N SER A 233 -12.12 -25.93 27.78
CA SER A 233 -11.80 -26.68 29.00
C SER A 233 -10.37 -27.21 29.02
N ALA A 234 -9.78 -27.46 27.87
CA ALA A 234 -8.37 -27.85 27.73
C ALA A 234 -7.38 -26.66 27.78
N LEU A 235 -7.86 -25.48 27.43
CA LEU A 235 -7.14 -24.21 27.48
C LEU A 235 -7.49 -23.36 28.71
N ALA A 236 -8.19 -23.93 29.70
CA ALA A 236 -8.76 -23.24 30.87
C ALA A 236 -7.77 -22.38 31.71
N HIS A 237 -6.52 -22.28 31.28
CA HIS A 237 -5.50 -21.43 31.93
C HIS A 237 -4.99 -20.28 31.03
N GLN A 238 -5.46 -20.12 29.78
CA GLN A 238 -5.08 -18.99 28.93
C GLN A 238 -6.30 -18.53 28.10
N GLN A 239 -6.98 -17.49 28.55
CA GLN A 239 -7.90 -16.73 27.68
C GLN A 239 -7.08 -16.14 26.53
N ASN A 240 -7.49 -16.37 25.28
CA ASN A 240 -6.86 -15.68 24.16
C ASN A 240 -7.28 -14.20 24.15
N ILE A 241 -6.48 -13.35 23.49
CA ILE A 241 -6.68 -11.90 23.45
C ILE A 241 -8.08 -11.53 22.92
N PHE A 242 -8.63 -12.28 21.96
CA PHE A 242 -9.93 -12.01 21.35
C PHE A 242 -11.08 -12.31 22.32
N GLU A 243 -10.99 -13.40 23.06
CA GLU A 243 -11.97 -13.73 24.10
C GLU A 243 -11.92 -12.74 25.25
N GLY A 244 -10.74 -12.23 25.59
CA GLY A 244 -10.57 -11.13 26.54
C GLY A 244 -11.30 -9.85 26.12
N MET A 245 -11.47 -9.63 24.82
CA MET A 245 -12.25 -8.53 24.23
C MET A 245 -13.74 -8.89 23.99
N ASN A 246 -14.25 -9.99 24.55
CA ASN A 246 -15.61 -10.51 24.34
C ASN A 246 -15.94 -10.87 22.87
N ILE A 247 -14.94 -11.24 22.07
CA ILE A 247 -15.11 -11.76 20.72
C ILE A 247 -14.98 -13.28 20.77
N ARG A 248 -16.01 -13.99 20.31
CA ARG A 248 -15.95 -15.47 20.30
C ARG A 248 -14.94 -15.92 19.25
N TYR A 249 -13.96 -16.69 19.69
CA TYR A 249 -12.89 -17.21 18.84
C TYR A 249 -13.16 -18.63 18.38
N PHE A 250 -12.94 -18.90 17.09
CA PHE A 250 -13.04 -20.19 16.44
C PHE A 250 -11.80 -20.44 15.58
N GLY A 251 -11.11 -21.55 15.79
CA GLY A 251 -9.94 -21.90 14.99
C GLY A 251 -8.70 -22.20 15.83
N PRO A 252 -7.50 -22.29 15.21
CA PRO A 252 -7.30 -22.21 13.77
C PRO A 252 -7.84 -23.42 13.01
N PHE A 253 -8.38 -23.20 11.80
CA PHE A 253 -8.82 -24.24 10.88
C PHE A 253 -8.02 -24.15 9.58
N ASP A 254 -8.04 -25.24 8.78
CA ASP A 254 -7.45 -25.23 7.45
C ASP A 254 -8.26 -24.32 6.50
N GLY A 255 -7.66 -23.21 6.10
CA GLY A 255 -8.27 -22.23 5.19
C GLY A 255 -8.17 -22.63 3.71
N ASN A 256 -7.53 -23.76 3.39
CA ASN A 256 -7.43 -24.30 2.05
C ASN A 256 -8.29 -25.59 1.83
N ASP A 257 -9.23 -25.88 2.73
CA ASP A 257 -10.28 -26.90 2.55
C ASP A 257 -11.64 -26.22 2.32
N VAL A 258 -12.05 -26.10 1.06
CA VAL A 258 -13.30 -25.41 0.67
C VAL A 258 -14.54 -26.10 1.25
N VAL A 259 -14.57 -27.43 1.33
CA VAL A 259 -15.72 -28.18 1.84
C VAL A 259 -15.89 -27.96 3.33
N GLU A 260 -14.79 -28.00 4.09
CA GLU A 260 -14.79 -27.71 5.51
C GLU A 260 -15.14 -26.23 5.78
N LEU A 261 -14.63 -25.28 4.97
CA LEU A 261 -14.97 -23.87 5.08
C LEU A 261 -16.48 -23.62 4.86
N VAL A 262 -17.09 -24.23 3.85
CA VAL A 262 -18.55 -24.14 3.64
C VAL A 262 -19.30 -24.62 4.86
N ARG A 263 -18.88 -25.74 5.46
CA ARG A 263 -19.48 -26.27 6.67
C ARG A 263 -19.38 -25.31 7.86
N ILE A 264 -18.19 -24.76 8.09
CA ILE A 264 -17.92 -23.82 9.19
C ILE A 264 -18.70 -22.51 9.00
N LEU A 265 -18.64 -21.92 7.82
CA LEU A 265 -19.32 -20.64 7.53
C LEU A 265 -20.85 -20.78 7.69
N ASN A 266 -21.45 -21.88 7.24
CA ASN A 266 -22.88 -22.15 7.45
C ASN A 266 -23.27 -22.25 8.94
N GLN A 267 -22.36 -22.69 9.80
CA GLN A 267 -22.61 -22.75 11.23
C GLN A 267 -22.40 -21.39 11.93
N LEU A 268 -21.47 -20.58 11.44
CA LEU A 268 -21.13 -19.31 12.07
C LEU A 268 -22.00 -18.14 11.63
N LYS A 269 -22.49 -18.12 10.36
CA LYS A 269 -23.21 -16.97 9.81
C LYS A 269 -24.42 -16.54 10.63
N ASP A 270 -25.21 -17.52 11.11
CA ASP A 270 -26.43 -17.25 11.87
C ASP A 270 -26.19 -17.12 13.39
N MET A 271 -24.95 -17.22 13.83
CA MET A 271 -24.60 -17.12 15.24
C MET A 271 -24.61 -15.63 15.67
N ARG A 272 -25.38 -15.31 16.71
CA ARG A 272 -25.48 -13.94 17.24
C ARG A 272 -24.23 -13.48 17.98
N GLY A 273 -23.94 -12.18 17.88
CA GLY A 273 -22.82 -11.51 18.52
C GLY A 273 -21.49 -11.66 17.75
N PRO A 274 -20.50 -10.83 18.08
CA PRO A 274 -19.23 -10.77 17.37
C PRO A 274 -18.44 -12.07 17.51
N LYS A 275 -17.78 -12.46 16.42
CA LYS A 275 -17.01 -13.70 16.34
C LYS A 275 -15.82 -13.55 15.39
N LEU A 276 -14.74 -14.24 15.71
CA LEU A 276 -13.55 -14.34 14.89
C LEU A 276 -13.31 -15.79 14.49
N LEU A 277 -13.18 -16.01 13.19
CA LEU A 277 -12.76 -17.26 12.57
C LEU A 277 -11.29 -17.13 12.17
N HIS A 278 -10.42 -17.90 12.81
CA HIS A 278 -9.00 -17.96 12.50
C HIS A 278 -8.77 -19.11 11.52
N LEU A 279 -8.18 -18.78 10.37
CA LEU A 279 -7.84 -19.71 9.31
C LEU A 279 -6.35 -19.69 9.06
N HIS A 280 -5.74 -20.86 9.01
CA HIS A 280 -4.37 -21.02 8.53
C HIS A 280 -4.41 -21.33 7.04
N THR A 281 -3.68 -20.54 6.23
CA THR A 281 -3.62 -20.69 4.76
C THR A 281 -2.18 -20.75 4.28
N VAL A 282 -1.99 -21.25 3.07
CA VAL A 282 -0.67 -21.25 2.40
C VAL A 282 -0.64 -20.17 1.34
N LYS A 283 0.16 -19.13 1.54
CA LYS A 283 0.35 -18.07 0.55
C LYS A 283 0.95 -18.64 -0.73
N GLY A 284 0.31 -18.41 -1.88
CA GLY A 284 0.73 -19.00 -3.15
C GLY A 284 0.22 -20.43 -3.41
N LYS A 285 -0.72 -20.93 -2.59
CA LYS A 285 -1.27 -22.30 -2.65
C LYS A 285 -1.55 -22.80 -4.07
N GLY A 286 -1.04 -23.99 -4.37
CA GLY A 286 -1.25 -24.69 -5.65
C GLY A 286 -0.38 -24.20 -6.81
N TYR A 287 0.56 -23.27 -6.55
CA TYR A 287 1.59 -22.86 -7.49
C TYR A 287 2.96 -22.93 -6.82
N LYS A 288 3.67 -24.02 -7.02
CA LYS A 288 4.91 -24.36 -6.32
C LYS A 288 5.95 -23.21 -6.23
N PRO A 289 6.25 -22.45 -7.31
CA PRO A 289 7.17 -21.33 -7.21
C PRO A 289 6.72 -20.25 -6.20
N ALA A 290 5.40 -20.02 -6.09
CA ALA A 290 4.85 -19.04 -5.16
C ALA A 290 4.79 -19.53 -3.71
N GLU A 291 4.62 -20.83 -3.49
CA GLU A 291 4.70 -21.44 -2.16
C GLU A 291 6.13 -21.40 -1.60
N GLU A 292 7.14 -21.62 -2.46
CA GLU A 292 8.55 -21.66 -2.06
C GLU A 292 9.18 -20.27 -1.85
N ALA A 293 8.66 -19.22 -2.52
CA ALA A 293 9.23 -17.87 -2.49
C ALA A 293 8.16 -16.77 -2.43
N ALA A 294 7.26 -16.84 -1.45
CA ALA A 294 6.05 -16.03 -1.33
C ALA A 294 6.28 -14.50 -1.42
N THR A 295 7.40 -13.98 -0.92
CA THR A 295 7.78 -12.56 -1.03
C THR A 295 7.98 -12.16 -2.49
N ILE A 296 8.76 -12.94 -3.25
CA ILE A 296 9.03 -12.67 -4.68
C ILE A 296 7.73 -12.76 -5.49
N TRP A 297 6.90 -13.75 -5.16
CA TRP A 297 5.64 -14.03 -5.86
C TRP A 297 4.45 -13.21 -5.36
N HIS A 298 4.67 -12.32 -4.41
CA HIS A 298 3.65 -11.33 -4.04
C HIS A 298 3.23 -10.48 -5.26
N ALA A 299 4.23 -9.97 -6.02
CA ALA A 299 4.03 -9.25 -7.28
C ALA A 299 5.18 -9.58 -8.27
N PRO A 300 5.16 -10.77 -8.91
CA PRO A 300 6.31 -11.35 -9.59
C PRO A 300 6.75 -10.66 -10.89
N GLY A 301 5.94 -9.77 -11.45
CA GLY A 301 6.10 -9.31 -12.83
C GLY A 301 5.58 -10.35 -13.82
N LYS A 302 6.00 -10.28 -15.09
CA LYS A 302 5.65 -11.30 -16.09
C LYS A 302 6.48 -12.57 -15.87
N PHE A 303 5.86 -13.73 -16.11
CA PHE A 303 6.49 -15.02 -15.92
C PHE A 303 5.90 -16.07 -16.86
N ASP A 304 6.61 -17.15 -17.05
CA ASP A 304 6.09 -18.34 -17.73
C ASP A 304 5.26 -19.17 -16.72
N PRO A 305 3.96 -19.42 -16.97
CA PRO A 305 3.09 -20.07 -16.01
C PRO A 305 3.44 -21.54 -15.75
N ASP A 306 4.08 -22.23 -16.72
CA ASP A 306 4.41 -23.65 -16.63
C ASP A 306 5.73 -23.88 -15.88
N THR A 307 6.73 -23.04 -16.15
CA THR A 307 8.07 -23.19 -15.58
C THR A 307 8.29 -22.35 -14.32
N GLY A 308 7.53 -21.28 -14.14
CA GLY A 308 7.76 -20.28 -13.10
C GLY A 308 8.95 -19.36 -13.39
N GLU A 309 9.51 -19.39 -14.61
CA GLU A 309 10.60 -18.48 -14.97
C GLU A 309 10.08 -17.06 -15.11
N ARG A 310 10.67 -16.13 -14.36
CA ARG A 310 10.29 -14.70 -14.42
C ARG A 310 10.90 -14.06 -15.66
N LEU A 311 10.06 -13.49 -16.50
CA LEU A 311 10.45 -12.80 -17.73
C LEU A 311 10.97 -11.38 -17.41
N THR A 312 12.09 -11.32 -16.70
CA THR A 312 12.75 -10.04 -16.37
C THR A 312 13.70 -9.69 -17.53
N GLY A 313 13.44 -8.55 -18.18
CA GLY A 313 14.39 -8.03 -19.17
C GLY A 313 15.75 -7.70 -18.52
N ASP A 314 16.82 -7.72 -19.32
CA ASP A 314 18.12 -7.23 -18.84
C ASP A 314 18.03 -5.76 -18.41
N THR A 315 18.21 -5.52 -17.13
CA THR A 315 18.17 -4.19 -16.53
C THR A 315 19.56 -3.62 -16.23
N SER A 316 20.63 -4.35 -16.58
CA SER A 316 22.02 -3.95 -16.31
C SER A 316 22.41 -2.64 -16.98
N GLN A 317 21.75 -2.32 -18.10
CA GLN A 317 21.97 -1.09 -18.86
C GLN A 317 21.01 0.06 -18.48
N GLN A 318 20.17 -0.13 -17.47
CA GLN A 318 19.21 0.89 -17.01
C GLN A 318 19.70 1.58 -15.73
N PRO A 319 19.32 2.86 -15.51
CA PRO A 319 19.54 3.52 -14.23
C PRO A 319 18.96 2.74 -13.04
N LEU A 320 19.50 2.93 -11.86
CA LEU A 320 18.96 2.33 -10.64
C LEU A 320 17.55 2.86 -10.34
N ARG A 321 16.79 2.08 -9.61
CA ARG A 321 15.53 2.58 -9.03
C ARG A 321 15.87 3.54 -7.88
N TYR A 322 15.03 4.54 -7.66
CA TYR A 322 15.24 5.49 -6.56
C TYR A 322 15.35 4.80 -5.19
N GLN A 323 14.53 3.77 -4.94
CA GLN A 323 14.64 2.97 -3.72
C GLN A 323 16.02 2.30 -3.55
N ASP A 324 16.63 1.82 -4.64
CA ASP A 324 17.95 1.18 -4.58
C ASP A 324 19.06 2.21 -4.30
N VAL A 325 18.91 3.42 -4.85
CA VAL A 325 19.78 4.57 -4.52
C VAL A 325 19.65 4.93 -3.04
N PHE A 326 18.41 4.99 -2.51
CA PHE A 326 18.17 5.21 -1.09
C PHE A 326 18.87 4.17 -0.22
N GLY A 327 18.59 2.87 -0.43
CA GLY A 327 19.15 1.80 0.40
C GLY A 327 20.67 1.76 0.40
N ARG A 328 21.31 1.89 -0.78
CA ARG A 328 22.77 1.93 -0.91
C ARG A 328 23.38 3.17 -0.27
N THR A 329 22.78 4.34 -0.47
CA THR A 329 23.24 5.60 0.14
C THR A 329 23.10 5.56 1.65
N LEU A 330 21.99 5.01 2.17
CA LEU A 330 21.78 4.87 3.62
C LEU A 330 22.90 4.06 4.28
N VAL A 331 23.27 2.92 3.69
CA VAL A 331 24.38 2.09 4.19
C VAL A 331 25.70 2.85 4.15
N GLU A 332 25.98 3.57 3.06
CA GLU A 332 27.21 4.38 2.95
C GLU A 332 27.29 5.45 4.03
N LEU A 333 26.19 6.19 4.25
CA LEU A 333 26.11 7.19 5.31
C LEU A 333 26.23 6.55 6.72
N ALA A 334 25.59 5.42 6.92
CA ALA A 334 25.62 4.70 8.20
C ALA A 334 27.02 4.15 8.55
N LYS A 335 27.85 3.82 7.55
CA LYS A 335 29.26 3.45 7.75
C LYS A 335 30.09 4.61 8.29
N GLN A 336 29.73 5.84 7.92
CA GLN A 336 30.43 7.06 8.34
C GLN A 336 29.86 7.66 9.64
N ASN A 337 28.55 7.46 9.89
CA ASN A 337 27.85 8.02 11.04
C ASN A 337 27.16 6.91 11.84
N PRO A 338 27.70 6.52 13.03
CA PRO A 338 27.16 5.45 13.84
C PRO A 338 25.77 5.74 14.44
N LYS A 339 25.32 6.99 14.41
CA LYS A 339 23.99 7.39 14.91
C LYS A 339 22.87 7.03 13.95
N ILE A 340 23.16 6.83 12.66
CA ILE A 340 22.13 6.55 11.64
C ILE A 340 21.52 5.16 11.88
N VAL A 341 20.20 5.11 11.91
CA VAL A 341 19.38 3.89 11.92
C VAL A 341 18.30 3.97 10.85
N GLY A 342 17.92 2.84 10.29
CA GLY A 342 16.85 2.72 9.30
C GLY A 342 15.56 2.18 9.93
N VAL A 343 14.40 2.76 9.57
CA VAL A 343 13.08 2.29 10.02
C VAL A 343 12.15 2.19 8.83
N THR A 344 11.33 1.14 8.76
CA THR A 344 10.25 1.04 7.77
C THR A 344 9.05 0.29 8.34
N PRO A 345 7.81 0.68 7.99
CA PRO A 345 6.61 -0.08 8.32
C PRO A 345 6.31 -1.12 7.23
N ALA A 346 6.75 -2.37 7.46
CA ALA A 346 6.47 -3.58 6.66
C ALA A 346 6.94 -3.56 5.19
N MET A 347 7.92 -2.71 4.85
CA MET A 347 8.35 -2.54 3.45
C MET A 347 9.87 -2.67 3.24
N PRO A 348 10.60 -3.58 3.93
CA PRO A 348 12.06 -3.63 3.84
C PRO A 348 12.56 -3.84 2.40
N THR A 349 12.05 -4.83 1.67
CA THR A 349 12.41 -5.07 0.26
C THR A 349 11.83 -4.01 -0.68
N GLY A 350 10.65 -3.50 -0.36
CA GLY A 350 9.96 -2.48 -1.14
C GLY A 350 10.67 -1.13 -1.17
N CYS A 351 11.37 -0.74 -0.10
CA CYS A 351 12.15 0.49 -0.01
C CYS A 351 13.67 0.27 -0.01
N SER A 352 14.13 -0.98 -0.22
CA SER A 352 15.55 -1.39 -0.19
C SER A 352 16.26 -1.15 1.16
N LEU A 353 15.50 -1.12 2.28
CA LEU A 353 16.07 -1.14 3.62
C LEU A 353 16.69 -2.52 3.96
N ASP A 354 16.26 -3.58 3.26
CA ASP A 354 16.83 -4.93 3.35
C ASP A 354 18.34 -4.94 3.13
N ILE A 355 18.89 -4.01 2.32
CA ILE A 355 20.34 -3.83 2.14
C ILE A 355 21.01 -3.51 3.50
N MET A 356 20.42 -2.58 4.27
CA MET A 356 20.95 -2.24 5.59
C MET A 356 20.69 -3.35 6.61
N MET A 357 19.56 -4.04 6.53
CA MET A 357 19.26 -5.19 7.38
C MET A 357 20.26 -6.33 7.22
N GLN A 358 20.80 -6.52 6.02
CA GLN A 358 21.82 -7.53 5.73
C GLN A 358 23.20 -7.11 6.25
N GLU A 359 23.59 -5.83 6.06
CA GLU A 359 24.91 -5.34 6.44
C GLU A 359 25.01 -4.88 7.91
N MET A 360 23.91 -4.37 8.47
CA MET A 360 23.85 -3.75 9.80
C MET A 360 22.52 -4.10 10.50
N PRO A 361 22.25 -5.38 10.81
CA PRO A 361 20.94 -5.83 11.31
C PRO A 361 20.50 -5.14 12.60
N ASP A 362 21.43 -4.77 13.47
CA ASP A 362 21.13 -4.08 14.74
C ASP A 362 20.72 -2.61 14.55
N ARG A 363 20.80 -2.07 13.33
CA ARG A 363 20.54 -0.66 13.01
C ARG A 363 19.40 -0.47 12.01
N ALA A 364 18.68 -1.53 11.65
CA ALA A 364 17.57 -1.48 10.71
C ALA A 364 16.35 -2.18 11.30
N PHE A 365 15.20 -1.49 11.31
CA PHE A 365 14.00 -1.91 12.01
C PHE A 365 12.81 -1.98 11.04
N ASP A 366 12.19 -3.15 10.95
CA ASP A 366 10.85 -3.30 10.44
C ASP A 366 9.87 -3.31 11.61
N VAL A 367 8.90 -2.41 11.61
CA VAL A 367 7.93 -2.26 12.70
C VAL A 367 6.54 -2.82 12.37
N GLY A 368 6.42 -3.58 11.28
CA GLY A 368 5.14 -4.07 10.78
C GLY A 368 4.30 -2.98 10.12
N ILE A 369 3.03 -3.28 9.79
CA ILE A 369 2.13 -2.30 9.15
C ILE A 369 1.65 -1.29 10.20
N ALA A 370 2.53 -0.33 10.54
CA ALA A 370 2.31 0.61 11.65
C ALA A 370 3.02 1.95 11.39
N GLU A 371 2.53 2.72 10.42
CA GLU A 371 3.16 3.96 9.96
C GLU A 371 3.26 5.03 11.06
N GLY A 372 2.19 5.23 11.85
CA GLY A 372 2.21 6.14 12.99
C GLY A 372 3.25 5.72 14.03
N HIS A 373 3.32 4.42 14.36
CA HIS A 373 4.34 3.88 15.26
C HIS A 373 5.75 4.09 14.70
N ALA A 374 5.96 3.87 13.40
CA ALA A 374 7.26 4.07 12.75
C ALA A 374 7.80 5.49 12.98
N VAL A 375 6.95 6.51 12.83
CA VAL A 375 7.33 7.91 13.06
C VAL A 375 7.56 8.20 14.54
N THR A 376 6.64 7.82 15.43
CA THR A 376 6.78 8.05 16.88
C THR A 376 7.99 7.30 17.47
N PHE A 377 8.22 6.05 17.04
CA PHE A 377 9.40 5.26 17.43
C PHE A 377 10.70 5.93 16.96
N SER A 378 10.73 6.41 15.71
CA SER A 378 11.85 7.18 15.18
C SER A 378 12.06 8.49 15.96
N ALA A 379 10.99 9.21 16.31
CA ALA A 379 11.07 10.41 17.12
C ALA A 379 11.66 10.13 18.51
N GLY A 380 11.29 9.02 19.16
CA GLY A 380 11.89 8.57 20.41
C GLY A 380 13.40 8.32 20.28
N MET A 381 13.83 7.61 19.25
CA MET A 381 15.25 7.38 18.97
C MET A 381 16.02 8.67 18.68
N ALA A 382 15.42 9.60 17.94
CA ALA A 382 16.01 10.90 17.65
C ALA A 382 16.18 11.73 18.93
N LYS A 383 15.21 11.68 19.85
CA LYS A 383 15.26 12.36 21.13
C LYS A 383 16.43 11.88 22.00
N ASP A 384 16.77 10.60 21.90
CA ASP A 384 17.89 9.98 22.65
C ASP A 384 19.21 9.96 21.87
N GLY A 385 19.30 10.73 20.78
CA GLY A 385 20.56 11.05 20.09
C GLY A 385 20.93 10.16 18.91
N LEU A 386 20.03 9.28 18.44
CA LEU A 386 20.17 8.60 17.16
C LEU A 386 19.67 9.52 16.02
N LEU A 387 19.93 9.09 14.79
CA LEU A 387 19.47 9.78 13.57
C LEU A 387 18.70 8.81 12.68
N PRO A 388 17.39 8.67 12.91
CA PRO A 388 16.57 7.76 12.12
C PRO A 388 16.31 8.26 10.71
N PHE A 389 16.45 7.35 9.74
CA PHE A 389 15.90 7.47 8.40
C PHE A 389 14.65 6.57 8.33
N CYS A 390 13.48 7.17 8.44
CA CYS A 390 12.19 6.48 8.42
C CYS A 390 11.62 6.50 7.00
N ASN A 391 11.62 5.34 6.35
CA ASN A 391 11.13 5.21 4.97
C ASN A 391 9.69 4.68 4.95
N ILE A 392 8.78 5.49 4.43
CA ILE A 392 7.34 5.18 4.33
C ILE A 392 6.88 5.52 2.91
N TYR A 393 6.01 4.72 2.31
CA TYR A 393 5.37 5.11 1.05
C TYR A 393 4.52 6.36 1.25
N SER A 394 4.67 7.33 0.35
CA SER A 394 4.01 8.65 0.47
C SER A 394 2.51 8.55 0.72
N ALA A 395 1.79 7.67 0.00
CA ALA A 395 0.36 7.45 0.22
C ALA A 395 0.04 6.88 1.62
N PHE A 396 0.93 6.06 2.20
CA PHE A 396 0.73 5.46 3.52
C PHE A 396 1.15 6.39 4.66
N ALA A 397 2.06 7.33 4.40
CA ALA A 397 2.46 8.35 5.35
C ALA A 397 1.30 9.25 5.82
N GLN A 398 0.18 9.26 5.09
CA GLN A 398 -1.06 9.92 5.53
C GLN A 398 -1.54 9.44 6.90
N ARG A 399 -1.29 8.16 7.27
CA ARG A 399 -1.63 7.60 8.58
C ARG A 399 -0.75 8.11 9.72
N ALA A 400 0.41 8.67 9.39
CA ALA A 400 1.37 9.19 10.34
C ALA A 400 1.35 10.72 10.43
N TYR A 401 0.36 11.38 9.82
CA TYR A 401 0.30 12.85 9.77
C TYR A 401 0.36 13.48 11.17
N ASP A 402 -0.48 13.02 12.10
CA ASP A 402 -0.47 13.48 13.49
C ASP A 402 0.90 13.24 14.15
N ASN A 403 1.48 12.06 13.97
CA ASN A 403 2.79 11.71 14.55
C ASN A 403 3.92 12.58 13.98
N ILE A 404 3.85 12.93 12.68
CA ILE A 404 4.81 13.87 12.07
C ILE A 404 4.69 15.25 12.69
N VAL A 405 3.46 15.75 12.88
CA VAL A 405 3.22 17.07 13.46
C VAL A 405 3.57 17.09 14.95
N HIS A 406 2.97 16.20 15.73
CA HIS A 406 3.04 16.21 17.18
C HIS A 406 4.39 15.68 17.72
N ASP A 407 4.83 14.51 17.22
CA ASP A 407 5.98 13.82 17.82
C ASP A 407 7.32 14.26 17.24
N ALA A 408 7.36 14.73 15.98
CA ALA A 408 8.58 15.13 15.30
C ALA A 408 8.71 16.66 15.15
N ALA A 409 7.75 17.31 14.48
CA ALA A 409 7.89 18.71 14.06
C ALA A 409 7.78 19.70 15.22
N ILE A 410 6.86 19.52 16.18
CA ILE A 410 6.73 20.38 17.37
C ILE A 410 8.03 20.38 18.18
N LEU A 411 8.69 19.24 18.30
CA LEU A 411 9.95 19.09 19.02
C LEU A 411 11.19 19.44 18.17
N ASN A 412 11.01 19.70 16.86
CA ASN A 412 12.09 19.97 15.90
C ASN A 412 13.20 18.91 15.98
N LEU A 413 12.82 17.62 16.00
CA LEU A 413 13.77 16.53 16.17
C LEU A 413 14.59 16.28 14.90
N PRO A 414 15.85 15.81 15.01
CA PRO A 414 16.67 15.39 13.89
C PRO A 414 16.18 14.04 13.34
N LEU A 415 15.18 14.06 12.47
CA LEU A 415 14.53 12.89 11.88
C LEU A 415 14.43 13.06 10.37
N VAL A 416 14.85 12.06 9.60
CA VAL A 416 14.72 12.06 8.14
C VAL A 416 13.57 11.15 7.73
N LEU A 417 12.51 11.73 7.21
CA LEU A 417 11.36 11.04 6.64
C LEU A 417 11.58 10.86 5.13
N CYS A 418 11.75 9.64 4.68
CA CYS A 418 11.91 9.32 3.27
C CYS A 418 10.58 8.84 2.69
N PHE A 419 9.91 9.70 1.91
CA PHE A 419 8.64 9.39 1.28
C PHE A 419 8.87 8.77 -0.09
N ASP A 420 8.93 7.45 -0.10
CA ASP A 420 9.03 6.65 -1.32
C ASP A 420 7.67 6.60 -2.04
N ARG A 421 7.65 6.38 -3.34
CA ARG A 421 6.44 6.37 -4.18
C ARG A 421 5.67 7.69 -4.15
N ALA A 422 6.36 8.83 -4.07
CA ALA A 422 5.74 10.14 -4.23
C ALA A 422 5.33 10.36 -5.70
N GLY A 423 4.24 11.11 -5.91
CA GLY A 423 3.64 11.32 -7.22
C GLY A 423 2.74 10.17 -7.69
N LEU A 424 2.47 10.10 -8.98
CA LEU A 424 1.68 9.04 -9.60
C LEU A 424 2.51 7.76 -9.70
N VAL A 425 1.98 6.65 -9.16
CA VAL A 425 2.73 5.39 -9.02
C VAL A 425 2.34 4.31 -10.02
N GLY A 426 1.28 4.53 -10.80
CA GLY A 426 0.91 3.63 -11.89
C GLY A 426 -0.25 2.70 -11.57
N GLU A 427 -0.04 1.41 -11.75
CA GLU A 427 -1.09 0.38 -11.88
C GLU A 427 -1.88 0.11 -10.59
N ASP A 428 -1.37 0.54 -9.41
CA ASP A 428 -2.08 0.40 -8.12
C ASP A 428 -3.11 1.52 -7.87
N GLY A 429 -3.09 2.56 -8.70
CA GLY A 429 -4.14 3.56 -8.80
C GLY A 429 -4.26 4.52 -7.61
N ALA A 430 -5.43 5.13 -7.50
CA ALA A 430 -5.72 6.26 -6.62
C ALA A 430 -5.39 6.03 -5.13
N THR A 431 -5.42 4.78 -4.66
CA THR A 431 -5.12 4.44 -3.27
C THR A 431 -3.63 4.44 -2.96
N HIS A 432 -2.78 4.38 -4.00
CA HIS A 432 -1.32 4.30 -3.86
C HIS A 432 -0.58 5.53 -4.39
N HIS A 433 -1.27 6.47 -5.08
CA HIS A 433 -0.64 7.70 -5.54
C HIS A 433 -0.23 8.59 -4.37
N GLY A 434 1.07 8.90 -4.29
CA GLY A 434 1.65 9.78 -3.28
C GLY A 434 1.55 11.25 -3.68
N VAL A 435 0.35 11.75 -3.94
CA VAL A 435 0.14 13.09 -4.53
C VAL A 435 -0.32 14.15 -3.53
N LEU A 436 -0.69 13.76 -2.29
CA LEU A 436 -1.22 14.68 -1.27
C LEU A 436 -0.17 15.15 -0.26
N ASP A 437 1.00 14.56 -0.26
CA ASP A 437 2.07 14.76 0.73
C ASP A 437 2.53 16.22 0.85
N ILE A 438 2.77 16.92 -0.28
CA ILE A 438 3.18 18.31 -0.28
C ILE A 438 2.09 19.19 0.35
N ALA A 439 0.86 19.06 -0.13
CA ALA A 439 -0.26 19.87 0.34
C ALA A 439 -0.55 19.67 1.84
N ALA A 440 -0.38 18.44 2.34
CA ALA A 440 -0.57 18.11 3.76
C ALA A 440 0.57 18.65 4.64
N LEU A 441 1.82 18.54 4.22
CA LEU A 441 2.97 18.83 5.07
C LEU A 441 3.51 20.25 4.94
N ARG A 442 3.27 20.91 3.82
CA ARG A 442 3.76 22.29 3.60
C ARG A 442 3.36 23.28 4.71
N PRO A 443 2.15 23.25 5.28
CA PRO A 443 1.76 24.17 6.36
C PRO A 443 2.41 23.84 7.72
N VAL A 444 2.97 22.64 7.91
CA VAL A 444 3.51 22.22 9.22
C VAL A 444 4.82 22.98 9.53
N PRO A 445 4.91 23.73 10.66
CA PRO A 445 6.16 24.39 11.07
C PRO A 445 7.31 23.40 11.33
N ASN A 446 8.54 23.87 11.32
CA ASN A 446 9.77 23.10 11.61
C ASN A 446 9.99 21.88 10.71
N LEU A 447 9.36 21.82 9.53
CA LEU A 447 9.64 20.81 8.52
C LEU A 447 10.43 21.42 7.35
N THR A 448 11.45 20.71 6.92
CA THR A 448 12.06 20.89 5.59
C THR A 448 11.41 19.90 4.63
N LEU A 449 10.93 20.36 3.47
CA LEU A 449 10.29 19.51 2.46
C LEU A 449 11.02 19.66 1.13
N CYS A 450 11.69 18.59 0.68
CA CYS A 450 12.49 18.57 -0.54
C CYS A 450 12.20 17.38 -1.44
N SER A 451 12.56 17.53 -2.73
CA SER A 451 12.40 16.49 -3.75
C SER A 451 13.57 16.52 -4.72
N PRO A 452 14.33 15.43 -4.88
CA PRO A 452 15.46 15.37 -5.80
C PRO A 452 14.98 15.29 -7.24
N MET A 453 15.68 15.96 -8.15
CA MET A 453 15.42 15.86 -9.59
C MET A 453 16.00 14.57 -10.18
N ASP A 454 17.08 14.06 -9.61
CA ASP A 454 17.77 12.84 -10.04
C ASP A 454 18.42 12.09 -8.85
N GLU A 455 19.07 10.96 -9.14
CA GLU A 455 19.68 10.07 -8.14
C GLU A 455 20.81 10.74 -7.36
N CYS A 456 21.59 11.60 -8.03
CA CYS A 456 22.67 12.33 -7.38
C CYS A 456 22.12 13.36 -6.37
N GLU A 457 21.03 14.04 -6.73
CA GLU A 457 20.33 14.95 -5.82
C GLU A 457 19.73 14.20 -4.63
N LEU A 458 19.16 12.99 -4.82
CA LEU A 458 18.70 12.17 -3.71
C LEU A 458 19.83 11.85 -2.73
N ARG A 459 20.97 11.43 -3.25
CA ARG A 459 22.17 11.15 -2.46
C ARG A 459 22.62 12.35 -1.62
N ARG A 460 22.70 13.53 -2.26
CA ARG A 460 23.09 14.77 -1.61
C ARG A 460 22.06 15.26 -0.60
N MET A 461 20.77 15.11 -0.88
CA MET A 461 19.70 15.45 0.07
C MET A 461 19.77 14.57 1.31
N MET A 462 19.99 13.26 1.15
CA MET A 462 20.17 12.33 2.28
C MET A 462 21.44 12.70 3.10
N TYR A 463 22.54 13.04 2.42
CA TYR A 463 23.75 13.51 3.10
C TYR A 463 23.50 14.82 3.85
N THR A 464 22.82 15.78 3.25
CA THR A 464 22.48 17.06 3.86
C THR A 464 21.59 16.86 5.10
N ALA A 465 20.58 16.00 5.00
CA ALA A 465 19.61 15.76 6.08
C ALA A 465 20.24 15.15 7.35
N GLN A 466 21.39 14.48 7.23
CA GLN A 466 22.12 13.94 8.40
C GLN A 466 23.01 14.93 9.13
N LEU A 467 23.26 16.11 8.55
CA LEU A 467 24.12 17.12 9.15
C LEU A 467 23.44 17.74 10.38
N PRO A 468 24.23 18.31 11.32
CA PRO A 468 23.67 18.96 12.51
C PRO A 468 22.67 20.09 12.17
N ASP A 469 21.74 20.31 13.07
CA ASP A 469 20.79 21.43 13.07
C ASP A 469 19.84 21.49 11.86
N LYS A 470 19.58 20.34 11.21
CA LYS A 470 18.62 20.28 10.08
C LYS A 470 17.17 20.05 10.53
N GLY A 471 16.94 19.64 11.79
CA GLY A 471 15.59 19.33 12.29
C GLY A 471 14.94 18.16 11.55
N THR A 472 13.61 18.20 11.40
CA THR A 472 12.89 17.16 10.66
C THR A 472 12.88 17.45 9.16
N VAL A 473 13.46 16.55 8.36
CA VAL A 473 13.57 16.67 6.91
C VAL A 473 12.73 15.60 6.23
N VAL A 474 11.87 16.01 5.30
CA VAL A 474 11.09 15.14 4.43
C VAL A 474 11.69 15.14 3.04
N ILE A 475 12.17 13.98 2.57
CA ILE A 475 12.70 13.79 1.22
C ILE A 475 11.70 12.92 0.46
N ARG A 476 11.04 13.47 -0.56
CA ARG A 476 10.07 12.72 -1.37
C ARG A 476 10.67 12.34 -2.73
N TYR A 477 10.52 11.09 -3.15
CA TYR A 477 11.02 10.59 -4.43
C TYR A 477 10.07 9.52 -5.03
N PRO A 478 10.07 9.34 -6.38
CA PRO A 478 9.07 8.54 -7.07
C PRO A 478 9.36 7.04 -7.03
N ARG A 479 8.35 6.25 -7.36
CA ARG A 479 8.53 4.88 -7.81
C ARG A 479 9.23 4.85 -9.17
N GLY A 480 10.15 3.93 -9.38
CA GLY A 480 10.76 3.67 -10.67
C GLY A 480 12.23 4.03 -10.75
N ARG A 481 12.72 4.07 -11.99
CA ARG A 481 14.13 4.30 -12.27
C ARG A 481 14.44 5.78 -12.40
N GLY A 482 15.66 6.13 -12.06
CA GLY A 482 16.19 7.46 -12.29
C GLY A 482 16.59 7.70 -13.75
N VAL A 483 17.46 8.69 -13.94
CA VAL A 483 17.95 9.14 -15.26
C VAL A 483 19.46 9.01 -15.40
N ARG A 484 20.19 8.73 -14.31
CA ARG A 484 21.64 8.58 -14.25
C ARG A 484 22.04 7.11 -14.15
N ARG A 485 22.72 6.62 -15.16
CA ARG A 485 23.17 5.23 -15.19
C ARG A 485 24.46 5.02 -14.40
N ASP A 486 25.53 5.72 -14.79
CA ASP A 486 26.90 5.42 -14.36
C ASP A 486 27.43 6.44 -13.35
N ASP A 487 26.84 7.63 -13.27
CA ASP A 487 27.27 8.76 -12.44
C ASP A 487 26.33 9.08 -11.27
N TRP A 488 25.48 8.13 -10.85
CA TRP A 488 24.59 8.34 -9.73
C TRP A 488 25.32 8.44 -8.37
N GLN A 489 26.50 7.80 -8.22
CA GLN A 489 27.36 7.86 -7.04
C GLN A 489 28.22 9.13 -7.03
N CYS A 490 27.60 10.28 -7.24
CA CYS A 490 28.29 11.55 -7.12
C CYS A 490 28.83 11.79 -5.69
N ALA A 491 29.76 12.72 -5.54
CA ALA A 491 30.29 13.11 -4.24
C ALA A 491 29.17 13.52 -3.28
N LEU A 492 29.31 13.12 -2.01
CA LEU A 492 28.44 13.53 -0.92
C LEU A 492 28.76 14.99 -0.55
N GLU A 493 27.95 15.89 -1.04
CA GLU A 493 28.09 17.33 -0.83
C GLU A 493 26.82 17.90 -0.22
N GLU A 494 26.96 18.86 0.68
CA GLU A 494 25.82 19.55 1.27
C GLU A 494 25.09 20.39 0.21
N ILE A 495 23.78 20.23 0.14
CA ILE A 495 22.89 21.17 -0.55
C ILE A 495 22.39 22.16 0.51
N PRO A 496 22.69 23.46 0.40
CA PRO A 496 22.15 24.43 1.35
C PRO A 496 20.62 24.37 1.36
N VAL A 497 20.05 24.19 2.54
CA VAL A 497 18.61 24.08 2.72
C VAL A 497 17.91 25.32 2.18
N GLY A 498 16.84 25.11 1.41
CA GLY A 498 16.08 26.19 0.79
C GLY A 498 16.74 26.80 -0.46
N LYS A 499 17.77 26.17 -1.03
CA LYS A 499 18.43 26.69 -2.26
C LYS A 499 18.11 25.84 -3.48
N GLY A 500 17.46 26.49 -4.46
CA GLY A 500 17.27 25.98 -5.81
C GLY A 500 18.51 26.10 -6.67
N ARG A 501 18.40 25.70 -7.94
CA ARG A 501 19.49 25.86 -8.93
C ARG A 501 18.94 26.20 -10.32
N CYS A 502 19.71 26.97 -11.10
CA CYS A 502 19.45 27.17 -12.51
C CYS A 502 19.96 25.96 -13.30
N ILE A 503 19.05 25.27 -14.01
CA ILE A 503 19.40 24.18 -14.93
C ILE A 503 19.70 24.75 -16.32
N ARG A 504 18.97 25.81 -16.69
CA ARG A 504 19.05 26.43 -18.01
C ARG A 504 18.72 27.91 -17.94
N GLU A 505 19.53 28.72 -18.54
CA GLU A 505 19.23 30.14 -18.76
C GLU A 505 18.23 30.33 -19.91
N GLY A 506 17.42 31.39 -19.80
CA GLY A 506 16.45 31.82 -20.80
C GLY A 506 15.91 33.20 -20.48
N ASN A 507 15.11 33.80 -21.40
CA ASN A 507 14.70 35.19 -21.27
C ASN A 507 13.19 35.43 -21.40
N ASP A 508 12.39 34.47 -21.98
CA ASP A 508 10.98 34.72 -22.30
C ASP A 508 10.04 34.14 -21.24
N VAL A 509 10.32 32.94 -20.78
CA VAL A 509 9.50 32.22 -19.76
C VAL A 509 10.40 31.43 -18.83
N ALA A 510 10.08 31.44 -17.54
CA ALA A 510 10.72 30.57 -16.56
C ALA A 510 9.84 29.36 -16.23
N VAL A 511 10.42 28.16 -16.22
CA VAL A 511 9.80 26.94 -15.70
C VAL A 511 10.49 26.60 -14.39
N LEU A 512 9.71 26.49 -13.32
CA LEU A 512 10.15 26.08 -11.99
C LEU A 512 9.64 24.67 -11.74
N SER A 513 10.53 23.70 -11.70
CA SER A 513 10.19 22.30 -11.44
C SER A 513 10.47 21.92 -10.00
N TYR A 514 9.70 20.95 -9.50
CA TYR A 514 9.89 20.35 -8.18
C TYR A 514 9.95 18.84 -8.28
N GLY A 515 11.15 18.28 -8.11
CA GLY A 515 11.43 16.86 -8.19
C GLY A 515 11.66 16.33 -9.62
N PRO A 516 11.55 15.00 -9.82
CA PRO A 516 11.95 14.31 -11.06
C PRO A 516 11.24 14.75 -12.33
N ILE A 517 10.05 15.35 -12.23
CA ILE A 517 9.30 15.92 -13.36
C ILE A 517 10.11 17.01 -14.10
N GLY A 518 11.12 17.59 -13.45
CA GLY A 518 12.07 18.51 -14.09
C GLY A 518 12.83 17.88 -15.26
N ASN A 519 13.03 16.57 -15.28
CA ASN A 519 13.64 15.88 -16.43
C ASN A 519 12.72 15.91 -17.66
N ASP A 520 11.39 15.90 -17.46
CA ASP A 520 10.43 16.01 -18.56
C ASP A 520 10.34 17.46 -19.08
N VAL A 521 10.60 18.45 -18.22
CA VAL A 521 10.79 19.86 -18.65
C VAL A 521 11.97 19.96 -19.62
N GLU A 522 13.13 19.38 -19.30
CA GLU A 522 14.30 19.38 -20.19
C GLU A 522 14.03 18.66 -21.53
N LYS A 523 13.29 17.52 -21.48
CA LYS A 523 12.85 16.84 -22.71
C LYS A 523 11.94 17.73 -23.55
N ALA A 524 10.96 18.39 -22.94
CA ALA A 524 10.03 19.30 -23.61
C ALA A 524 10.78 20.47 -24.28
N ILE A 525 11.71 21.12 -23.58
CA ILE A 525 12.50 22.21 -24.12
C ILE A 525 13.37 21.73 -25.30
N LYS A 526 14.00 20.56 -25.18
CA LYS A 526 14.80 19.98 -26.26
C LYS A 526 13.96 19.69 -27.51
N GLN A 527 12.78 19.12 -27.33
CA GLN A 527 11.85 18.86 -28.46
C GLN A 527 11.35 20.16 -29.09
N LEU A 528 10.96 21.16 -28.28
CA LEU A 528 10.55 22.48 -28.78
C LEU A 528 11.61 23.13 -29.67
N LYS A 529 12.89 23.06 -29.26
CA LYS A 529 14.01 23.58 -30.07
C LYS A 529 14.13 22.81 -31.38
N ALA A 530 14.00 21.48 -31.36
CA ALA A 530 14.04 20.66 -32.58
C ALA A 530 12.86 20.96 -33.53
N GLU A 531 11.69 21.35 -32.99
CA GLU A 531 10.52 21.80 -33.73
C GLU A 531 10.62 23.25 -34.26
N GLY A 532 11.74 23.94 -34.02
CA GLY A 532 11.96 25.31 -34.46
C GLY A 532 11.32 26.39 -33.57
N CYS A 533 10.89 26.05 -32.35
CA CYS A 533 10.37 27.02 -31.39
C CYS A 533 11.48 28.00 -30.96
N THR A 534 11.23 29.32 -31.08
CA THR A 534 12.16 30.38 -30.77
C THR A 534 12.09 30.88 -29.32
N THR A 535 11.10 30.42 -28.55
CA THR A 535 10.94 30.83 -27.14
C THR A 535 12.14 30.45 -26.31
N SER A 536 12.72 31.45 -25.65
CA SER A 536 13.90 31.32 -24.77
C SER A 536 13.44 30.93 -23.36
N VAL A 537 13.50 29.63 -23.04
CA VAL A 537 13.00 29.07 -21.79
C VAL A 537 14.11 28.95 -20.75
N ALA A 538 13.94 29.59 -19.59
CA ALA A 538 14.74 29.32 -18.40
C ALA A 538 14.13 28.12 -17.63
N HIS A 539 14.97 27.27 -17.04
CA HIS A 539 14.54 26.18 -16.19
C HIS A 539 15.29 26.19 -14.85
N TYR A 540 14.52 26.17 -13.78
CA TYR A 540 15.01 26.13 -12.40
C TYR A 540 14.48 24.89 -11.68
N ASP A 541 15.39 24.12 -11.10
CA ASP A 541 15.07 23.06 -10.15
C ASP A 541 14.99 23.66 -8.75
N MET A 542 13.79 23.74 -8.19
CA MET A 542 13.58 24.41 -6.91
C MET A 542 14.00 23.57 -5.71
N ARG A 543 14.24 22.25 -5.87
CA ARG A 543 14.72 21.33 -4.83
C ARG A 543 13.90 21.31 -3.54
N PHE A 544 13.52 22.49 -3.02
CA PHE A 544 12.78 22.66 -1.76
C PHE A 544 11.45 23.36 -2.02
N CYS A 545 10.39 22.76 -1.49
CA CYS A 545 9.09 23.41 -1.37
C CYS A 545 8.97 24.19 -0.04
N LYS A 546 9.77 23.77 0.94
CA LYS A 546 9.84 24.41 2.26
C LYS A 546 11.23 24.19 2.88
N PRO A 547 11.97 25.26 3.23
CA PRO A 547 11.67 26.64 2.82
C PRO A 547 11.85 26.86 1.32
N LEU A 548 11.17 27.86 0.74
CA LEU A 548 11.39 28.29 -0.64
C LEU A 548 12.71 29.08 -0.74
N ASP A 549 13.35 29.04 -1.91
CA ASP A 549 14.47 29.94 -2.23
C ASP A 549 13.93 31.32 -2.60
N GLU A 550 13.75 32.17 -1.60
CA GLU A 550 13.21 33.52 -1.76
C GLU A 550 14.12 34.43 -2.61
N GLU A 551 15.45 34.30 -2.48
CA GLU A 551 16.40 35.07 -3.27
C GLU A 551 16.30 34.70 -4.77
N LEU A 552 16.21 33.40 -5.06
CA LEU A 552 16.02 32.92 -6.42
C LEU A 552 14.66 33.38 -6.97
N LEU A 553 13.58 33.27 -6.19
CA LEU A 553 12.25 33.74 -6.59
C LEU A 553 12.23 35.25 -6.83
N GLN A 554 12.91 36.03 -6.00
CA GLN A 554 13.07 37.47 -6.20
C GLN A 554 13.74 37.79 -7.55
N SER A 555 14.84 37.09 -7.89
CA SER A 555 15.56 37.26 -9.14
C SER A 555 14.74 36.87 -10.36
N ILE A 556 13.98 35.73 -10.24
CA ILE A 556 13.07 35.26 -11.29
C ILE A 556 11.92 36.26 -11.51
N ALA A 557 11.31 36.74 -10.43
CA ALA A 557 10.21 37.71 -10.51
C ALA A 557 10.63 39.05 -11.11
N ALA A 558 11.89 39.48 -10.92
CA ALA A 558 12.43 40.67 -11.55
C ALA A 558 12.68 40.51 -13.07
N LYS A 559 12.95 39.27 -13.52
CA LYS A 559 13.31 38.98 -14.93
C LYS A 559 12.10 38.57 -15.78
N PHE A 560 11.17 37.80 -15.22
CA PHE A 560 10.08 37.17 -15.98
C PHE A 560 8.72 37.71 -15.58
N LYS A 561 7.89 37.99 -16.56
CA LYS A 561 6.47 38.37 -16.37
C LYS A 561 5.56 37.13 -16.21
N ARG A 562 6.03 35.98 -16.63
CA ARG A 562 5.32 34.71 -16.61
C ARG A 562 6.22 33.59 -16.14
N ILE A 563 5.69 32.81 -15.22
CA ILE A 563 6.34 31.64 -14.63
C ILE A 563 5.39 30.43 -14.78
N ILE A 564 5.96 29.29 -15.12
CA ILE A 564 5.26 28.00 -15.10
C ILE A 564 5.84 27.19 -13.94
N THR A 565 5.03 26.75 -13.00
CA THR A 565 5.44 25.78 -11.98
C THR A 565 4.95 24.39 -12.35
N ILE A 566 5.75 23.37 -12.09
CA ILE A 566 5.38 21.97 -12.36
C ILE A 566 5.79 21.04 -11.22
N GLU A 567 4.85 20.17 -10.85
CA GLU A 567 5.00 19.17 -9.79
C GLU A 567 4.19 17.90 -10.10
N ASP A 568 4.72 16.74 -9.75
CA ASP A 568 3.93 15.49 -9.71
C ASP A 568 3.32 15.32 -8.30
N ALA A 569 2.34 16.18 -8.03
CA ALA A 569 1.56 16.23 -6.79
C ALA A 569 0.30 17.06 -7.02
N GLN A 570 -0.57 17.08 -6.01
CA GLN A 570 -1.80 17.86 -6.03
C GLN A 570 -1.52 19.34 -6.26
N ARG A 571 -2.09 19.92 -7.32
CA ARG A 571 -1.89 21.33 -7.69
C ARG A 571 -2.40 22.31 -6.61
N THR A 572 -3.50 21.94 -5.95
CA THR A 572 -4.07 22.74 -4.84
C THR A 572 -3.27 22.48 -3.57
N GLY A 573 -2.71 23.53 -2.98
CA GLY A 573 -1.89 23.43 -1.79
C GLY A 573 -0.46 22.91 -2.02
N GLY A 574 -0.09 22.54 -3.25
CA GLY A 574 1.22 22.02 -3.61
C GLY A 574 2.31 23.08 -3.76
N PHE A 575 3.40 22.70 -4.44
CA PHE A 575 4.57 23.57 -4.70
C PHE A 575 4.19 24.82 -5.48
N GLY A 576 3.41 24.66 -6.57
CA GLY A 576 2.97 25.81 -7.37
C GLY A 576 2.08 26.77 -6.58
N SER A 577 1.35 26.31 -5.57
CA SER A 577 0.60 27.17 -4.64
C SER A 577 1.55 27.95 -3.75
N ALA A 578 2.63 27.33 -3.23
CA ALA A 578 3.63 28.03 -2.42
C ALA A 578 4.29 29.17 -3.19
N VAL A 579 4.66 28.93 -4.45
CA VAL A 579 5.23 29.98 -5.32
C VAL A 579 4.22 31.10 -5.57
N LEU A 580 2.95 30.77 -5.83
CA LEU A 580 1.90 31.78 -6.06
C LEU A 580 1.65 32.63 -4.81
N GLU A 581 1.57 32.02 -3.62
CA GLU A 581 1.43 32.69 -2.34
C GLU A 581 2.62 33.65 -2.11
N TRP A 582 3.86 33.17 -2.31
CA TRP A 582 5.05 34.00 -2.16
C TRP A 582 5.04 35.21 -3.12
N MET A 583 4.63 35.02 -4.39
CA MET A 583 4.53 36.11 -5.36
C MET A 583 3.49 37.15 -4.91
N SER A 584 2.36 36.71 -4.36
CA SER A 584 1.30 37.58 -3.84
C SER A 584 1.76 38.35 -2.61
N ASP A 585 2.36 37.66 -1.64
CA ASP A 585 2.78 38.24 -0.36
C ASP A 585 3.92 39.26 -0.51
N ASN A 586 4.68 39.17 -1.62
CA ASN A 586 5.80 40.08 -1.96
C ASN A 586 5.45 41.07 -3.08
N ASP A 587 4.17 41.27 -3.39
CA ASP A 587 3.68 42.21 -4.40
C ASP A 587 4.36 42.08 -5.78
N LYS A 588 4.61 40.81 -6.23
CA LYS A 588 5.22 40.52 -7.53
C LYS A 588 4.15 40.38 -8.62
N PRO A 589 4.12 41.29 -9.62
CA PRO A 589 3.12 41.26 -10.71
C PRO A 589 3.47 40.19 -11.76
N VAL A 590 3.67 38.94 -11.33
CA VAL A 590 4.06 37.82 -12.17
C VAL A 590 2.89 36.86 -12.36
N LYS A 591 2.57 36.52 -13.62
CA LYS A 591 1.57 35.49 -13.93
C LYS A 591 2.13 34.10 -13.65
N VAL A 592 1.63 33.43 -12.62
CA VAL A 592 2.03 32.05 -12.27
C VAL A 592 1.03 31.06 -12.87
N VAL A 593 1.52 30.20 -13.78
CA VAL A 593 0.76 29.09 -14.38
C VAL A 593 1.16 27.80 -13.68
N ARG A 594 0.25 27.20 -12.93
CA ARG A 594 0.53 25.99 -12.14
C ARG A 594 0.18 24.73 -12.92
N MET A 595 1.13 23.82 -13.08
CA MET A 595 0.93 22.45 -13.58
C MET A 595 1.13 21.46 -12.43
N GLY A 596 0.17 20.55 -12.27
CA GLY A 596 0.14 19.53 -11.22
C GLY A 596 -1.17 18.77 -11.31
N ILE A 597 -1.35 17.77 -10.46
CA ILE A 597 -2.54 16.91 -10.45
C ILE A 597 -3.79 17.77 -10.21
N PRO A 598 -4.81 17.68 -11.08
CA PRO A 598 -6.05 18.42 -10.92
C PRO A 598 -6.86 17.91 -9.72
N ASP A 599 -7.86 18.70 -9.28
CA ASP A 599 -8.74 18.35 -8.15
C ASP A 599 -9.69 17.20 -8.49
N ARG A 600 -9.10 16.02 -8.66
CA ARG A 600 -9.78 14.73 -8.85
C ARG A 600 -8.82 13.59 -8.53
N PHE A 601 -9.35 12.44 -8.11
CA PHE A 601 -8.57 11.21 -8.02
C PHE A 601 -8.22 10.70 -9.42
N ILE A 602 -6.94 10.44 -9.65
CA ILE A 602 -6.44 9.81 -10.88
C ILE A 602 -6.53 8.30 -10.68
N GLU A 603 -7.08 7.61 -11.66
CA GLU A 603 -7.27 6.17 -11.64
C GLU A 603 -5.95 5.41 -11.88
N HIS A 604 -6.00 4.13 -12.17
CA HIS A 604 -4.84 3.28 -12.46
C HIS A 604 -4.47 3.29 -13.95
N GLY A 605 -3.23 2.98 -14.24
CA GLY A 605 -2.64 2.91 -15.58
C GLY A 605 -1.12 2.98 -15.49
N THR A 606 -0.40 3.09 -16.60
CA THR A 606 1.03 3.36 -16.59
C THR A 606 1.31 4.81 -16.20
N VAL A 607 2.43 5.10 -15.56
CA VAL A 607 2.77 6.48 -15.16
C VAL A 607 2.72 7.47 -16.34
N PRO A 608 3.23 7.15 -17.55
CA PRO A 608 3.09 8.05 -18.71
C PRO A 608 1.63 8.35 -19.10
N GLU A 609 0.75 7.34 -19.09
CA GLU A 609 -0.68 7.54 -19.35
C GLU A 609 -1.31 8.46 -18.31
N LEU A 610 -0.95 8.27 -17.04
CA LEU A 610 -1.48 9.07 -15.94
C LEU A 610 -0.95 10.51 -15.96
N HIS A 611 0.32 10.75 -16.32
CA HIS A 611 0.85 12.09 -16.56
C HIS A 611 0.12 12.78 -17.71
N HIS A 612 -0.21 12.05 -18.78
CA HIS A 612 -1.01 12.59 -19.89
C HIS A 612 -2.41 13.01 -19.41
N ILE A 613 -3.11 12.13 -18.68
CA ILE A 613 -4.44 12.41 -18.11
C ILE A 613 -4.42 13.60 -17.15
N ALA A 614 -3.35 13.72 -16.36
CA ALA A 614 -3.17 14.82 -15.42
C ALA A 614 -2.76 16.13 -16.10
N GLY A 615 -2.34 16.08 -17.36
CA GLY A 615 -1.88 17.25 -18.12
C GLY A 615 -0.53 17.78 -17.64
N ILE A 616 0.38 16.87 -17.26
CA ILE A 616 1.75 17.17 -16.81
C ILE A 616 2.80 16.40 -17.60
N ASP A 617 2.44 15.77 -18.70
CA ASP A 617 3.35 15.11 -19.62
C ASP A 617 4.17 16.10 -20.47
N VAL A 618 5.11 15.58 -21.24
CA VAL A 618 5.99 16.38 -22.10
C VAL A 618 5.20 17.25 -23.10
N GLU A 619 4.12 16.72 -23.68
CA GLU A 619 3.30 17.47 -24.65
C GLU A 619 2.51 18.60 -23.98
N ALA A 620 1.97 18.35 -22.77
CA ALA A 620 1.31 19.40 -21.99
C ALA A 620 2.29 20.51 -21.59
N ILE A 621 3.53 20.17 -21.21
CA ILE A 621 4.59 21.13 -20.89
C ILE A 621 4.91 21.97 -22.12
N LYS A 622 5.12 21.34 -23.29
CA LYS A 622 5.36 22.04 -24.57
C LYS A 622 4.24 23.02 -24.92
N ALA A 623 2.98 22.57 -24.77
CA ALA A 623 1.82 23.42 -25.01
C ALA A 623 1.78 24.64 -24.09
N ARG A 624 2.13 24.47 -22.81
CA ARG A 624 2.18 25.57 -21.84
C ARG A 624 3.32 26.56 -22.13
N ILE A 625 4.46 26.08 -22.62
CA ILE A 625 5.58 26.94 -23.03
C ILE A 625 5.24 27.74 -24.29
N LYS A 626 4.62 27.10 -25.31
CA LYS A 626 4.22 27.76 -26.55
C LYS A 626 3.14 28.85 -26.37
N ASN A 627 2.18 28.63 -25.45
CA ASN A 627 1.11 29.58 -25.17
C ASN A 627 1.62 30.73 -24.29
N VAL A 628 2.46 31.61 -24.86
CA VAL A 628 3.09 32.75 -24.18
C VAL A 628 2.11 33.94 -23.98
N GLU A 629 0.85 33.85 -24.44
CA GLU A 629 -0.19 34.86 -24.25
C GLU A 629 -0.91 34.80 -22.90
#